data_b428c2de61a69c6516e172aa926e6a4a
#
_entry.id   b428c2de61a69c6516e172aa926e6a4a
#
_cell.length_a   1.000
_cell.length_b   1.000
_cell.length_c   1.000
_cell.angle_alpha   90.00
_cell.angle_beta   90.00
_cell.angle_gamma   90.00
#
_symmetry.space_group_name_H-M   'P 1'
#
loop_
_entity.id
_entity.type
_entity.pdbx_description
1 polymer ?
#
loop_
_entity_poly.entity_id
_entity_poly.type
_entity_poly.pdbx_seq_one_letter_code
_entity_poly.pdbx_strand_id
1 'polypeptide(L)'
;QLKDLQQSDHFEFLIMYGRRRVGKTTLLKEFAKTCKVIFFSAQEKNDYLNLVDFSKLILSYFNLSKLSPFDNWEDAFSFLKDRCSQEKVTLIIDEFPFLVKENPSLKSILQHNIDHGLKDTNLFLILCGSSISFMENEVMGYQSPLYGRSTSKLELKPLDYLDSSAFFENYSAEDKCLIYGILGG
;
A
#
# COMPACT_ATOMS: atom_id res chain seq x y z
N GLN A 1 11.43 7.96 5.61
CA GLN A 1 10.13 8.32 5.01
C GLN A 1 8.96 7.47 5.54
N LEU A 2 8.94 6.10 5.43
CA LEU A 2 7.82 5.27 5.94
C LEU A 2 7.61 5.46 7.44
N LYS A 3 8.71 5.46 8.22
CA LYS A 3 8.65 5.67 9.68
C LYS A 3 8.18 7.08 10.04
N ASP A 4 8.63 8.10 9.31
CA ASP A 4 8.26 9.49 9.56
C ASP A 4 6.76 9.71 9.31
N LEU A 5 6.23 9.18 8.19
CA LEU A 5 4.80 9.21 7.88
C LEU A 5 3.97 8.41 8.89
N GLN A 6 4.49 7.28 9.36
CA GLN A 6 3.80 6.48 10.38
C GLN A 6 3.75 7.20 11.75
N GLN A 7 4.72 8.06 12.06
CA GLN A 7 4.76 8.83 13.31
C GLN A 7 3.97 10.15 13.25
N SER A 8 3.51 10.54 12.06
CA SER A 8 2.67 11.73 11.89
C SER A 8 1.35 11.63 12.67
N ASP A 9 0.90 12.71 13.29
CA ASP A 9 -0.34 12.77 14.09
C ASP A 9 -1.58 13.15 13.25
N HIS A 10 -1.49 13.04 11.93
CA HIS A 10 -2.57 13.32 11.00
C HIS A 10 -2.64 12.26 9.89
N PHE A 11 -3.66 12.38 9.06
CA PHE A 11 -3.85 11.51 7.89
C PHE A 11 -2.65 11.58 6.95
N GLU A 12 -2.13 10.42 6.61
CA GLU A 12 -1.10 10.28 5.59
C GLU A 12 -1.54 9.30 4.50
N PHE A 13 -1.32 9.69 3.27
CA PHE A 13 -1.61 8.85 2.12
C PHE A 13 -0.40 8.72 1.20
N LEU A 14 0.26 7.57 1.28
CA LEU A 14 1.43 7.25 0.46
C LEU A 14 1.01 6.38 -0.74
N ILE A 15 1.42 6.80 -1.93
CA ILE A 15 1.38 5.96 -3.13
C ILE A 15 2.78 5.42 -3.39
N MET A 16 2.95 4.10 -3.28
CA MET A 16 4.20 3.39 -3.56
C MET A 16 4.10 2.61 -4.86
N TYR A 17 5.06 2.77 -5.74
CA TYR A 17 5.06 2.06 -7.02
C TYR A 17 6.48 1.77 -7.51
N GLY A 18 6.59 0.95 -8.54
CA GLY A 18 7.87 0.54 -9.13
C GLY A 18 7.73 -0.81 -9.83
N ARG A 19 8.71 -1.22 -10.61
CA ARG A 19 8.67 -2.47 -11.39
C ARG A 19 8.43 -3.69 -10.50
N ARG A 20 7.93 -4.77 -11.10
CA ARG A 20 7.89 -6.08 -10.43
C ARG A 20 9.29 -6.48 -9.97
N ARG A 21 9.37 -7.14 -8.81
CA ARG A 21 10.59 -7.70 -8.22
C ARG A 21 11.63 -6.68 -7.71
N VAL A 22 11.33 -5.38 -7.65
CA VAL A 22 12.22 -4.37 -7.03
C VAL A 22 12.15 -4.34 -5.49
N GLY A 23 11.45 -5.26 -4.84
CA GLY A 23 11.43 -5.37 -3.39
C GLY A 23 10.31 -4.58 -2.67
N LYS A 24 9.30 -4.03 -3.36
CA LYS A 24 8.19 -3.27 -2.73
C LYS A 24 7.53 -4.02 -1.58
N THR A 25 7.01 -5.22 -1.85
CA THR A 25 6.34 -6.07 -0.84
C THR A 25 7.30 -6.46 0.29
N THR A 26 8.57 -6.70 -0.01
CA THR A 26 9.61 -6.98 1.00
C THR A 26 9.81 -5.78 1.91
N LEU A 27 9.97 -4.58 1.35
CA LEU A 27 10.10 -3.33 2.12
C LEU A 27 8.88 -3.09 3.01
N LEU A 28 7.67 -3.28 2.47
CA LEU A 28 6.42 -3.13 3.23
C LEU A 28 6.30 -4.18 4.35
N LYS A 29 6.71 -5.43 4.12
CA LYS A 29 6.74 -6.47 5.15
C LYS A 29 7.77 -6.19 6.24
N GLU A 30 8.96 -5.68 5.90
CA GLU A 30 9.95 -5.27 6.89
C GLU A 30 9.44 -4.06 7.70
N PHE A 31 8.81 -3.08 7.07
CA PHE A 31 8.14 -1.98 7.75
C PHE A 31 7.05 -2.49 8.70
N ALA A 32 6.22 -3.44 8.28
CA ALA A 32 5.15 -4.04 9.07
C ALA A 32 5.63 -4.76 10.35
N LYS A 33 6.92 -5.11 10.44
CA LYS A 33 7.51 -5.65 11.68
C LYS A 33 7.78 -4.57 12.74
N THR A 34 7.80 -3.30 12.35
CA THR A 34 8.14 -2.19 13.25
C THR A 34 6.92 -1.55 13.92
N CYS A 35 5.72 -1.81 13.44
CA CYS A 35 4.47 -1.29 13.99
C CYS A 35 3.29 -2.22 13.65
N LYS A 36 2.19 -2.07 14.39
CA LYS A 36 0.97 -2.83 14.11
C LYS A 36 0.30 -2.30 12.85
N VAL A 37 0.08 -3.15 11.85
CA VAL A 37 -0.48 -2.77 10.54
C VAL A 37 -1.60 -3.73 10.11
N ILE A 38 -2.53 -3.22 9.31
CA ILE A 38 -3.43 -4.02 8.48
C ILE A 38 -2.75 -4.17 7.13
N PHE A 39 -2.25 -5.37 6.82
CA PHE A 39 -1.57 -5.66 5.56
C PHE A 39 -2.48 -6.49 4.67
N PHE A 40 -3.08 -5.86 3.69
CA PHE A 40 -3.90 -6.51 2.67
C PHE A 40 -3.13 -6.61 1.36
N SER A 41 -3.00 -7.81 0.82
CA SER A 41 -2.45 -8.04 -0.52
C SER A 41 -3.60 -8.46 -1.44
N ALA A 42 -3.98 -7.57 -2.34
CA ALA A 42 -5.02 -7.84 -3.31
C ALA A 42 -4.60 -8.96 -4.28
N GLN A 43 -5.56 -9.75 -4.70
CA GLN A 43 -5.34 -10.87 -5.62
C GLN A 43 -6.14 -10.69 -6.90
N GLU A 44 -5.68 -11.32 -7.97
CA GLU A 44 -6.42 -11.40 -9.23
C GLU A 44 -7.61 -12.37 -9.09
N LYS A 45 -8.67 -11.87 -8.46
CA LYS A 45 -9.95 -12.55 -8.20
C LYS A 45 -11.05 -11.51 -8.14
N ASN A 46 -12.32 -11.93 -8.21
CA ASN A 46 -13.44 -11.00 -8.25
C ASN A 46 -13.48 -10.05 -7.03
N ASP A 47 -14.18 -8.92 -7.21
CA ASP A 47 -14.28 -7.85 -6.22
C ASP A 47 -14.82 -8.35 -4.86
N TYR A 48 -15.89 -9.14 -4.88
CA TYR A 48 -16.50 -9.69 -3.65
C TYR A 48 -15.53 -10.51 -2.80
N LEU A 49 -14.74 -11.39 -3.41
CA LEU A 49 -13.77 -12.21 -2.67
C LEU A 49 -12.62 -11.36 -2.11
N ASN A 50 -12.19 -10.32 -2.83
CA ASN A 50 -11.22 -9.37 -2.31
C ASN A 50 -11.80 -8.59 -1.11
N LEU A 51 -13.06 -8.13 -1.21
CA LEU A 51 -13.76 -7.45 -0.11
C LEU A 51 -13.90 -8.35 1.12
N VAL A 52 -14.27 -9.62 0.95
CA VAL A 52 -14.38 -10.58 2.05
C VAL A 52 -13.05 -10.75 2.78
N ASP A 53 -11.94 -10.92 2.04
CA ASP A 53 -10.62 -11.07 2.65
C ASP A 53 -10.15 -9.77 3.32
N PHE A 54 -10.38 -8.62 2.70
CA PHE A 54 -10.13 -7.30 3.29
C PHE A 54 -10.90 -7.12 4.60
N SER A 55 -12.20 -7.46 4.59
CA SER A 55 -13.07 -7.39 5.77
C SER A 55 -12.54 -8.23 6.93
N LYS A 56 -12.17 -9.48 6.65
CA LYS A 56 -11.62 -10.39 7.67
C LYS A 56 -10.35 -9.84 8.30
N LEU A 57 -9.47 -9.24 7.52
CA LEU A 57 -8.23 -8.64 8.03
C LEU A 57 -8.53 -7.44 8.94
N ILE A 58 -9.42 -6.53 8.53
CA ILE A 58 -9.83 -5.39 9.35
C ILE A 58 -10.48 -5.86 10.64
N LEU A 59 -11.48 -6.72 10.57
CA LEU A 59 -12.19 -7.21 11.75
C LEU A 59 -11.26 -7.96 12.69
N SER A 60 -10.31 -8.74 12.18
CA SER A 60 -9.30 -9.41 12.99
C SER A 60 -8.38 -8.42 13.70
N TYR A 61 -7.94 -7.37 13.01
CA TYR A 61 -7.10 -6.34 13.60
C TYR A 61 -7.73 -5.68 14.83
N PHE A 62 -9.05 -5.44 14.78
CA PHE A 62 -9.81 -4.84 15.87
C PHE A 62 -10.43 -5.88 16.84
N ASN A 63 -10.02 -7.14 16.78
CA ASN A 63 -10.55 -8.25 17.62
C ASN A 63 -12.05 -8.49 17.45
N LEU A 64 -12.60 -8.24 16.26
CA LEU A 64 -14.01 -8.39 15.91
C LEU A 64 -14.25 -9.53 14.91
N SER A 65 -13.41 -10.55 14.88
CA SER A 65 -13.44 -11.68 13.91
C SER A 65 -14.76 -12.49 13.92
N LYS A 66 -15.64 -12.26 14.89
CA LYS A 66 -16.97 -12.89 14.95
C LYS A 66 -18.02 -12.18 14.10
N LEU A 67 -17.75 -10.96 13.65
CA LEU A 67 -18.66 -10.20 12.79
C LEU A 67 -18.58 -10.72 11.34
N SER A 68 -19.68 -10.56 10.62
CA SER A 68 -19.72 -10.83 9.19
C SER A 68 -18.83 -9.87 8.41
N PRO A 69 -18.28 -10.28 7.27
CA PRO A 69 -17.63 -9.36 6.34
C PRO A 69 -18.55 -8.20 5.95
N PHE A 70 -17.97 -7.08 5.56
CA PHE A 70 -18.73 -5.92 5.05
C PHE A 70 -19.43 -6.26 3.74
N ASP A 71 -20.59 -5.67 3.51
CA ASP A 71 -21.40 -5.90 2.29
C ASP A 71 -20.82 -5.16 1.08
N ASN A 72 -20.12 -4.04 1.30
CA ASN A 72 -19.53 -3.20 0.27
C ASN A 72 -18.26 -2.46 0.80
N TRP A 73 -17.53 -1.82 -0.12
CA TRP A 73 -16.32 -1.07 0.20
C TRP A 73 -16.59 0.21 1.00
N GLU A 74 -17.75 0.83 0.80
CA GLU A 74 -18.18 2.03 1.52
C GLU A 74 -18.29 1.73 3.01
N ASP A 75 -18.94 0.62 3.38
CA ASP A 75 -19.09 0.20 4.78
C ASP A 75 -17.72 -0.13 5.40
N ALA A 76 -16.85 -0.78 4.64
CA ALA A 76 -15.50 -1.10 5.09
C ALA A 76 -14.67 0.16 5.40
N PHE A 77 -14.72 1.17 4.52
CA PHE A 77 -14.01 2.42 4.75
C PHE A 77 -14.67 3.30 5.80
N SER A 78 -16.00 3.28 5.92
CA SER A 78 -16.73 3.97 6.99
C SER A 78 -16.36 3.41 8.36
N PHE A 79 -16.29 2.08 8.48
CA PHE A 79 -15.82 1.42 9.70
C PHE A 79 -14.38 1.83 10.05
N LEU A 80 -13.48 1.85 9.07
CA LEU A 80 -12.10 2.30 9.26
C LEU A 80 -12.04 3.75 9.73
N LYS A 81 -12.84 4.65 9.14
CA LYS A 81 -12.93 6.05 9.55
C LYS A 81 -13.23 6.18 11.04
N ASP A 82 -14.26 5.48 11.51
CA ASP A 82 -14.68 5.54 12.91
C ASP A 82 -13.56 5.04 13.86
N ARG A 83 -12.85 3.98 13.47
CA ARG A 83 -11.73 3.43 14.25
C ARG A 83 -10.50 4.33 14.21
N CYS A 84 -10.13 4.82 13.06
CA CYS A 84 -8.96 5.69 12.88
C CYS A 84 -9.12 7.07 13.52
N SER A 85 -10.34 7.48 13.84
CA SER A 85 -10.61 8.67 14.65
C SER A 85 -10.22 8.51 16.12
N GLN A 86 -10.12 7.27 16.60
CA GLN A 86 -9.82 6.95 17.99
C GLN A 86 -8.38 6.48 18.21
N GLU A 87 -7.78 5.83 17.21
CA GLU A 87 -6.43 5.31 17.29
C GLU A 87 -5.69 5.44 15.95
N LYS A 88 -4.37 5.47 16.01
CA LYS A 88 -3.52 5.43 14.82
C LYS A 88 -3.58 4.06 14.17
N VAL A 89 -3.95 4.02 12.90
CA VAL A 89 -3.99 2.80 12.09
C VAL A 89 -3.10 2.96 10.87
N THR A 90 -2.31 1.95 10.57
CA THR A 90 -1.60 1.84 9.29
C THR A 90 -2.27 0.77 8.44
N LEU A 91 -2.78 1.18 7.27
CA LEU A 91 -3.39 0.29 6.28
C LEU A 91 -2.53 0.23 5.03
N ILE A 92 -2.07 -0.97 4.70
CA ILE A 92 -1.33 -1.25 3.47
C ILE A 92 -2.25 -2.04 2.53
N ILE A 93 -2.44 -1.54 1.32
CA ILE A 93 -3.10 -2.25 0.22
C ILE A 93 -2.05 -2.50 -0.86
N ASP A 94 -1.48 -3.70 -0.84
CA ASP A 94 -0.51 -4.14 -1.85
C ASP A 94 -1.23 -4.68 -3.08
N GLU A 95 -0.67 -4.47 -4.26
CA GLU A 95 -1.23 -4.79 -5.58
C GLU A 95 -2.63 -4.17 -5.81
N PHE A 96 -2.81 -2.91 -5.40
CA PHE A 96 -4.04 -2.13 -5.60
C PHE A 96 -4.59 -2.17 -7.05
N PRO A 97 -3.77 -2.23 -8.11
CA PRO A 97 -4.25 -2.40 -9.48
C PRO A 97 -5.22 -3.58 -9.69
N PHE A 98 -5.08 -4.69 -8.96
CA PHE A 98 -6.01 -5.82 -9.08
C PHE A 98 -7.42 -5.47 -8.60
N LEU A 99 -7.54 -4.66 -7.54
CA LEU A 99 -8.85 -4.22 -7.06
C LEU A 99 -9.54 -3.32 -8.09
N VAL A 100 -8.80 -2.34 -8.62
CA VAL A 100 -9.37 -1.38 -9.57
C VAL A 100 -9.75 -2.04 -10.90
N LYS A 101 -9.01 -3.08 -11.31
CA LYS A 101 -9.35 -3.87 -12.51
C LYS A 101 -10.72 -4.53 -12.39
N GLU A 102 -11.03 -5.08 -11.22
CA GLU A 102 -12.28 -5.75 -10.94
C GLU A 102 -13.43 -4.78 -10.56
N ASN A 103 -13.06 -3.69 -9.89
CA ASN A 103 -13.99 -2.64 -9.47
C ASN A 103 -13.43 -1.25 -9.77
N PRO A 104 -13.64 -0.71 -10.99
CA PRO A 104 -13.17 0.63 -11.37
C PRO A 104 -13.72 1.75 -10.47
N SER A 105 -14.90 1.54 -9.85
CA SER A 105 -15.54 2.50 -8.94
C SER A 105 -14.78 2.65 -7.62
N LEU A 106 -13.91 1.71 -7.26
CA LEU A 106 -13.18 1.72 -6.00
C LEU A 106 -12.34 3.00 -5.81
N LYS A 107 -11.80 3.56 -6.89
CA LYS A 107 -11.07 4.84 -6.85
C LYS A 107 -11.97 5.98 -6.38
N SER A 108 -13.21 6.04 -6.89
CA SER A 108 -14.19 7.06 -6.50
C SER A 108 -14.73 6.83 -5.09
N ILE A 109 -14.95 5.57 -4.70
CA ILE A 109 -15.35 5.20 -3.34
C ILE A 109 -14.28 5.65 -2.35
N LEU A 110 -13.02 5.33 -2.61
CA LEU A 110 -11.90 5.74 -1.75
C LEU A 110 -11.75 7.27 -1.71
N GLN A 111 -11.86 7.93 -2.88
CA GLN A 111 -11.90 9.40 -2.96
C GLN A 111 -12.94 10.00 -2.04
N HIS A 112 -14.20 9.53 -2.16
CA HIS A 112 -15.31 10.02 -1.36
C HIS A 112 -15.04 9.88 0.13
N ASN A 113 -14.55 8.71 0.56
CA ASN A 113 -14.23 8.46 1.96
C ASN A 113 -13.05 9.32 2.47
N ILE A 114 -12.03 9.58 1.64
CA ILE A 114 -10.95 10.50 1.99
C ILE A 114 -11.52 11.91 2.19
N ASP A 115 -12.27 12.42 1.22
CA ASP A 115 -12.78 13.78 1.23
C ASP A 115 -13.80 14.04 2.36
N HIS A 116 -14.53 13.00 2.80
CA HIS A 116 -15.63 13.10 3.78
C HIS A 116 -15.33 12.42 5.12
N GLY A 117 -14.05 12.35 5.50
CA GLY A 117 -13.72 11.96 6.86
C GLY A 117 -12.39 11.29 7.09
N LEU A 118 -11.88 10.41 6.21
CA LEU A 118 -10.59 9.75 6.47
C LEU A 118 -9.45 10.76 6.62
N LYS A 119 -9.47 11.88 5.88
CA LYS A 119 -8.48 12.96 6.01
C LYS A 119 -8.44 13.62 7.39
N ASP A 120 -9.52 13.48 8.17
CA ASP A 120 -9.64 14.05 9.50
C ASP A 120 -9.29 13.02 10.60
N THR A 121 -8.70 11.87 10.22
CA THR A 121 -8.31 10.78 11.11
C THR A 121 -6.80 10.61 11.19
N ASN A 122 -6.36 9.69 12.05
CA ASN A 122 -4.94 9.29 12.18
C ASN A 122 -4.59 8.07 11.29
N LEU A 123 -5.27 7.89 10.15
CA LEU A 123 -4.97 6.81 9.22
C LEU A 123 -3.68 7.10 8.44
N PHE A 124 -2.75 6.14 8.42
CA PHE A 124 -1.70 6.07 7.43
C PHE A 124 -2.07 5.04 6.37
N LEU A 125 -2.49 5.52 5.19
CA LEU A 125 -2.86 4.69 4.05
C LEU A 125 -1.68 4.53 3.09
N ILE A 126 -1.37 3.30 2.71
CA ILE A 126 -0.37 2.99 1.68
C ILE A 126 -1.05 2.21 0.55
N LEU A 127 -1.11 2.78 -0.65
CA LEU A 127 -1.46 2.05 -1.86
C LEU A 127 -0.19 1.65 -2.60
N CYS A 128 -0.01 0.37 -2.85
CA CYS A 128 1.15 -0.16 -3.56
C CYS A 128 0.74 -0.85 -4.87
N GLY A 129 1.54 -0.69 -5.92
CA GLY A 129 1.32 -1.36 -7.20
C GLY A 129 2.58 -1.59 -8.01
N SER A 130 2.61 -2.70 -8.75
CA SER A 130 3.75 -3.10 -9.58
C SER A 130 3.67 -2.60 -11.03
N SER A 131 2.53 -2.09 -11.47
CA SER A 131 2.37 -1.48 -12.80
C SER A 131 2.62 0.03 -12.71
N ILE A 132 3.79 0.49 -13.13
CA ILE A 132 4.18 1.91 -13.11
C ILE A 132 3.16 2.74 -13.88
N SER A 133 2.90 2.40 -15.15
CA SER A 133 1.98 3.16 -16.00
C SER A 133 0.55 3.22 -15.42
N PHE A 134 0.08 2.14 -14.79
CA PHE A 134 -1.21 2.13 -14.12
C PHE A 134 -1.21 3.09 -12.92
N MET A 135 -0.18 3.01 -12.06
CA MET A 135 -0.10 3.87 -10.89
C MET A 135 0.03 5.34 -11.26
N GLU A 136 0.81 5.67 -12.30
CA GLU A 136 0.98 7.04 -12.77
C GLU A 136 -0.26 7.60 -13.45
N ASN A 137 -0.90 6.83 -14.33
CA ASN A 137 -2.01 7.33 -15.14
C ASN A 137 -3.37 7.16 -14.44
N GLU A 138 -3.62 5.98 -13.86
CA GLU A 138 -4.94 5.61 -13.33
C GLU A 138 -5.10 5.96 -11.84
N VAL A 139 -4.01 6.05 -11.07
CA VAL A 139 -4.09 6.38 -9.64
C VAL A 139 -3.68 7.82 -9.39
N MET A 140 -2.53 8.25 -9.93
CA MET A 140 -1.98 9.60 -9.72
C MET A 140 -2.28 10.59 -10.85
N GLY A 141 -2.80 10.12 -11.98
CA GLY A 141 -3.07 10.95 -13.16
C GLY A 141 -4.16 11.99 -12.92
N TYR A 142 -4.13 13.08 -13.67
CA TYR A 142 -5.05 14.22 -13.52
C TYR A 142 -6.54 13.83 -13.59
N GLN A 143 -6.88 12.81 -14.38
CA GLN A 143 -8.26 12.31 -14.51
C GLN A 143 -8.65 11.31 -13.41
N SER A 144 -7.71 10.91 -12.56
CA SER A 144 -8.01 9.98 -11.48
C SER A 144 -8.81 10.65 -10.36
N PRO A 145 -9.82 9.97 -9.81
CA PRO A 145 -10.48 10.41 -8.58
C PRO A 145 -9.49 10.64 -7.41
N LEU A 146 -8.36 9.96 -7.39
CA LEU A 146 -7.36 10.08 -6.32
C LEU A 146 -6.30 11.17 -6.57
N TYR A 147 -6.37 11.88 -7.71
CA TYR A 147 -5.44 12.95 -8.02
C TYR A 147 -5.39 14.03 -6.93
N GLY A 148 -4.19 14.40 -6.52
CA GLY A 148 -3.95 15.46 -5.51
C GLY A 148 -4.29 15.08 -4.07
N ARG A 149 -4.71 13.82 -3.78
CA ARG A 149 -5.06 13.37 -2.43
C ARG A 149 -3.93 12.67 -1.69
N SER A 150 -2.92 12.20 -2.41
CA SER A 150 -1.74 11.62 -1.77
C SER A 150 -0.89 12.71 -1.12
N THR A 151 -0.48 12.49 0.14
CA THR A 151 0.45 13.36 0.87
C THR A 151 1.91 13.04 0.50
N SER A 152 2.17 11.84 0.01
CA SER A 152 3.51 11.40 -0.36
C SER A 152 3.49 10.39 -1.51
N LYS A 153 4.62 10.31 -2.23
CA LYS A 153 4.84 9.34 -3.31
C LYS A 153 6.21 8.73 -3.14
N LEU A 154 6.31 7.43 -3.43
CA LEU A 154 7.57 6.70 -3.39
C LEU A 154 7.66 5.77 -4.61
N GLU A 155 8.48 6.15 -5.57
CA GLU A 155 8.90 5.25 -6.63
C GLU A 155 10.06 4.39 -6.14
N LEU A 156 9.86 3.08 -6.07
CA LEU A 156 10.92 2.15 -5.74
C LEU A 156 11.62 1.72 -7.03
N LYS A 157 12.85 2.17 -7.20
CA LYS A 157 13.72 1.82 -8.32
C LYS A 157 14.57 0.60 -7.98
N PRO A 158 15.08 -0.13 -8.98
CA PRO A 158 16.13 -1.11 -8.76
C PRO A 158 17.29 -0.48 -7.98
N LEU A 159 17.91 -1.26 -7.11
CA LEU A 159 19.11 -0.82 -6.38
C LEU A 159 20.22 -0.51 -7.38
N ASP A 160 21.00 0.52 -7.15
CA ASP A 160 22.22 0.74 -7.90
C ASP A 160 23.31 -0.26 -7.49
N TYR A 161 24.46 -0.21 -8.18
CA TYR A 161 25.58 -1.11 -7.91
C TYR A 161 26.09 -0.99 -6.48
N LEU A 162 26.18 0.23 -5.94
CA LEU A 162 26.71 0.46 -4.60
C LEU A 162 25.76 -0.09 -3.53
N ASP A 163 24.46 0.21 -3.64
CA ASP A 163 23.44 -0.28 -2.74
C ASP A 163 23.32 -1.81 -2.80
N SER A 164 23.32 -2.40 -4.03
CA SER A 164 23.26 -3.84 -4.18
C SER A 164 24.50 -4.56 -3.67
N SER A 165 25.68 -3.93 -3.75
CA SER A 165 26.94 -4.50 -3.27
C SER A 165 26.96 -4.75 -1.76
N ALA A 166 26.14 -4.03 -0.99
CA ALA A 166 25.99 -4.23 0.46
C ALA A 166 25.39 -5.59 0.82
N PHE A 167 24.64 -6.24 -0.09
CA PHE A 167 24.11 -7.59 0.12
C PHE A 167 25.17 -8.69 -0.05
N PHE A 168 26.33 -8.36 -0.58
CA PHE A 168 27.41 -9.30 -0.94
C PHE A 168 28.73 -8.92 -0.29
N GLU A 169 28.72 -8.59 1.00
CA GLU A 169 29.89 -8.04 1.71
C GLU A 169 31.14 -8.92 1.59
N ASN A 170 30.99 -10.25 1.58
CA ASN A 170 32.08 -11.23 1.55
C ASN A 170 32.61 -11.55 0.14
N TYR A 171 32.09 -10.90 -0.92
CA TYR A 171 32.50 -11.13 -2.28
C TYR A 171 33.53 -10.09 -2.76
N SER A 172 34.40 -10.50 -3.70
CA SER A 172 35.35 -9.58 -4.32
C SER A 172 34.63 -8.48 -5.13
N ALA A 173 35.30 -7.39 -5.43
CA ALA A 173 34.75 -6.33 -6.27
C ALA A 173 34.36 -6.84 -7.66
N GLU A 174 35.16 -7.75 -8.23
CA GLU A 174 34.92 -8.39 -9.53
C GLU A 174 33.65 -9.25 -9.48
N ASP A 175 33.50 -10.10 -8.44
CA ASP A 175 32.31 -10.93 -8.27
C ASP A 175 31.05 -10.09 -8.06
N LYS A 176 31.13 -9.00 -7.30
CA LYS A 176 30.03 -8.04 -7.11
C LYS A 176 29.58 -7.42 -8.43
N CYS A 177 30.52 -7.03 -9.29
CA CYS A 177 30.23 -6.52 -10.62
C CYS A 177 29.52 -7.59 -11.50
N LEU A 178 29.99 -8.83 -11.47
CA LEU A 178 29.37 -9.93 -12.21
C LEU A 178 27.96 -10.22 -11.69
N ILE A 179 27.78 -10.30 -10.38
CA ILE A 179 26.47 -10.53 -9.74
C ILE A 179 25.49 -9.42 -10.14
N TYR A 180 25.91 -8.16 -10.08
CA TYR A 180 25.08 -7.03 -10.46
C TYR A 180 24.72 -7.04 -11.95
N GLY A 181 25.68 -7.40 -12.82
CA GLY A 181 25.44 -7.54 -14.25
C GLY A 181 24.46 -8.65 -14.63
N ILE A 182 24.39 -9.73 -13.82
CA ILE A 182 23.50 -10.87 -14.06
C ILE A 182 22.11 -10.67 -13.44
N LEU A 183 22.06 -10.20 -12.18
CA LEU A 183 20.81 -10.11 -11.41
C LEU A 183 20.12 -8.74 -11.56
N GLY A 184 20.88 -7.71 -11.88
CA GLY A 184 20.43 -6.33 -11.80
C GLY A 184 20.32 -5.86 -10.33
N GLY A 185 19.82 -4.65 -10.15
CA GLY A 185 19.55 -4.10 -8.82
C GLY A 185 18.13 -4.37 -8.33
#